data_263630e0036067b4444ee830169e0b9c
#
_entry.id   263630e0036067b4444ee830169e0b9c
#
_cell.length_a   1.000
_cell.length_b   1.000
_cell.length_c   1.000
_cell.angle_alpha   90.00
_cell.angle_beta   90.00
_cell.angle_gamma   90.00
#
_symmetry.space_group_name_H-M   'P 1'
#
loop_
_entity.id
_entity.type
_entity.pdbx_description
1 polymer ?
#
loop_
_entity_poly.entity_id
_entity_poly.type
_entity_poly.pdbx_seq_one_letter_code
_entity_poly.pdbx_strand_id
1 'polypeptide(L)'
;SRGLGDVYKRQITMVIGILVCCICDVAISGTLTWSLITLSSILITWIASFPVILLGKKGVLVAMVAISILILPFMYILSILIKVNEVFNIGAIMSIYTLVFLWIIYILYYRLKERKLLATGITFLFAIPFTLLINITLSKLIGEPVIDVWDILSVFILLIVSVAFIIGDYARKKGFVR
;
A
#
# COMPACT_ATOMS: atom_id res chain seq x y z
N SER A 1 4.66 18.61 23.41
CA SER A 1 5.21 17.72 22.42
C SER A 1 4.22 17.47 21.27
N ARG A 2 4.56 17.95 20.09
CA ARG A 2 3.73 17.81 18.88
C ARG A 2 3.50 16.35 18.48
N GLY A 3 4.44 15.45 18.74
CA GLY A 3 4.33 14.04 18.36
C GLY A 3 3.22 13.27 19.09
N LEU A 4 3.03 13.50 20.39
CA LEU A 4 1.98 12.87 21.17
C LEU A 4 0.58 13.35 20.77
N GLY A 5 0.43 14.64 20.45
CA GLY A 5 -0.83 15.18 19.96
C GLY A 5 -1.26 14.60 18.62
N ASP A 6 -0.33 14.39 17.70
CA ASP A 6 -0.61 13.81 16.40
C ASP A 6 -0.99 12.32 16.50
N VAL A 7 -0.32 11.55 17.36
CA VAL A 7 -0.67 10.15 17.65
C VAL A 7 -2.07 10.06 18.25
N TYR A 8 -2.39 10.93 19.21
CA TYR A 8 -3.70 10.96 19.85
C TYR A 8 -4.83 11.30 18.86
N LYS A 9 -4.63 12.31 18.00
CA LYS A 9 -5.58 12.68 16.94
C LYS A 9 -5.82 11.54 15.97
N ARG A 10 -4.77 10.84 15.56
CA ARG A 10 -4.86 9.69 14.65
C ARG A 10 -5.63 8.54 15.28
N GLN A 11 -5.39 8.23 16.55
CA GLN A 11 -6.13 7.22 17.28
C GLN A 11 -7.63 7.55 17.38
N ILE A 12 -7.97 8.79 17.72
CA ILE A 12 -9.36 9.24 17.78
C ILE A 12 -10.04 9.11 16.43
N THR A 13 -9.39 9.53 15.35
CA THR A 13 -9.93 9.40 13.99
C THR A 13 -10.18 7.94 13.61
N MET A 14 -9.26 7.04 13.92
CA MET A 14 -9.43 5.60 13.68
C MET A 14 -10.59 5.00 14.48
N VAL A 15 -10.72 5.35 15.75
CA VAL A 15 -11.80 4.88 16.62
C VAL A 15 -13.16 5.38 16.11
N ILE A 16 -13.24 6.64 15.73
CA ILE A 16 -14.47 7.22 15.14
C ILE A 16 -14.82 6.49 13.84
N GLY A 17 -13.85 6.24 12.98
CA GLY A 17 -14.06 5.50 11.74
C GLY A 17 -14.61 4.09 11.98
N ILE A 18 -14.06 3.37 12.96
CA ILE A 18 -14.52 2.03 13.35
C ILE A 18 -15.97 2.10 13.85
N LEU A 19 -16.27 3.03 14.75
CA LEU A 19 -17.63 3.18 15.31
C LEU A 19 -18.66 3.51 14.24
N VAL A 20 -18.35 4.44 13.33
CA VAL A 20 -19.24 4.81 12.22
C VAL A 20 -19.48 3.61 11.31
N CYS A 21 -18.46 2.87 10.93
CA CYS A 21 -18.60 1.68 10.10
C CYS A 21 -19.44 0.59 10.77
N CYS A 22 -19.24 0.34 12.07
CA CYS A 22 -20.02 -0.63 12.82
C CYS A 22 -21.48 -0.23 12.92
N ILE A 23 -21.76 1.04 13.22
CA ILE A 23 -23.14 1.56 13.31
C ILE A 23 -23.85 1.46 11.96
N CYS A 24 -23.19 1.85 10.87
CA CYS A 24 -23.75 1.76 9.52
C CYS A 24 -24.03 0.31 9.12
N ASP A 25 -23.11 -0.61 9.42
CA ASP A 25 -23.28 -2.03 9.09
C ASP A 25 -24.49 -2.63 9.82
N VAL A 26 -24.57 -2.40 11.12
CA VAL A 26 -25.70 -2.88 11.93
C VAL A 26 -27.03 -2.25 11.47
N ALA A 27 -27.02 -0.97 11.11
CA ALA A 27 -28.22 -0.28 10.64
C ALA A 27 -28.71 -0.80 9.29
N ILE A 28 -27.81 -1.20 8.39
CA ILE A 28 -28.16 -1.64 7.02
C ILE A 28 -28.41 -3.15 6.96
N SER A 29 -27.56 -3.96 7.57
CA SER A 29 -27.61 -5.42 7.44
C SER A 29 -28.13 -6.14 8.67
N GLY A 30 -28.30 -5.45 9.78
CA GLY A 30 -28.72 -6.04 11.07
C GLY A 30 -27.64 -6.90 11.76
N THR A 31 -26.50 -7.09 11.13
CA THR A 31 -25.37 -7.89 11.65
C THR A 31 -24.03 -7.21 11.34
N LEU A 32 -22.99 -7.57 12.08
CA LEU A 32 -21.63 -7.13 11.79
C LEU A 32 -21.05 -8.01 10.68
N THR A 33 -20.97 -7.49 9.47
CA THR A 33 -20.44 -8.18 8.29
C THR A 33 -19.24 -7.44 7.70
N TRP A 34 -19.46 -6.44 6.86
CA TRP A 34 -18.37 -5.72 6.21
C TRP A 34 -17.59 -4.80 7.17
N SER A 35 -18.16 -4.39 8.28
CA SER A 35 -17.46 -3.61 9.29
C SER A 35 -16.29 -4.38 9.93
N LEU A 36 -16.37 -5.70 10.01
CA LEU A 36 -15.26 -6.53 10.48
C LEU A 36 -14.05 -6.45 9.54
N ILE A 37 -14.27 -6.33 8.24
CA ILE A 37 -13.21 -6.12 7.25
C ILE A 37 -12.52 -4.78 7.49
N THR A 38 -13.31 -3.72 7.67
CA THR A 38 -12.80 -2.38 7.96
C THR A 38 -12.03 -2.35 9.27
N LEU A 39 -12.55 -2.98 10.32
CA LEU A 39 -11.91 -3.09 11.62
C LEU A 39 -10.54 -3.77 11.50
N SER A 40 -10.48 -4.92 10.82
CA SER A 40 -9.24 -5.66 10.62
C SER A 40 -8.21 -4.84 9.84
N SER A 41 -8.64 -4.13 8.79
CA SER A 41 -7.78 -3.27 7.98
C SER A 41 -7.21 -2.11 8.79
N ILE A 42 -8.03 -1.46 9.60
CA ILE A 42 -7.60 -0.36 10.47
C ILE A 42 -6.62 -0.85 11.53
N LEU A 43 -6.87 -2.01 12.14
CA LEU A 43 -5.96 -2.59 13.13
C LEU A 43 -4.59 -2.90 12.52
N ILE A 44 -4.53 -3.47 11.34
CA ILE A 44 -3.27 -3.75 10.65
C ILE A 44 -2.54 -2.46 10.30
N THR A 45 -3.25 -1.46 9.79
CA THR A 45 -2.68 -0.15 9.49
C THR A 45 -2.10 0.50 10.76
N TRP A 46 -2.79 0.39 11.86
CA TRP A 46 -2.34 0.93 13.14
C TRP A 46 -1.10 0.20 13.67
N ILE A 47 -1.09 -1.13 13.64
CA ILE A 47 0.07 -1.93 14.04
C ILE A 47 1.28 -1.62 13.15
N ALA A 48 1.09 -1.43 11.86
CA ALA A 48 2.16 -1.06 10.93
C ALA A 48 2.66 0.38 11.14
N SER A 49 1.77 1.30 11.47
CA SER A 49 2.11 2.71 11.67
C SER A 49 2.81 2.98 13.00
N PHE A 50 2.50 2.22 14.03
CA PHE A 50 2.98 2.43 15.40
C PHE A 50 4.52 2.42 15.50
N PRO A 51 5.24 1.42 14.97
CA PRO A 51 6.71 1.44 14.99
C PRO A 51 7.32 2.62 14.25
N VAL A 52 6.71 3.06 13.14
CA VAL A 52 7.19 4.21 12.36
C VAL A 52 7.09 5.49 13.18
N ILE A 53 6.02 5.66 13.94
CA ILE A 53 5.80 6.83 14.79
C ILE A 53 6.80 6.86 15.96
N LEU A 54 7.04 5.71 16.60
CA LEU A 54 7.89 5.63 17.78
C LEU A 54 9.38 5.65 17.46
N LEU A 55 9.80 4.91 16.45
CA LEU A 55 11.22 4.65 16.16
C LEU A 55 11.76 5.41 14.94
N GLY A 56 10.90 6.13 14.21
CA GLY A 56 11.30 6.87 13.02
C GLY A 56 11.83 5.97 11.91
N LYS A 57 13.04 6.23 11.42
CA LYS A 57 13.63 5.47 10.31
C LYS A 57 13.84 3.99 10.60
N LYS A 58 14.19 3.63 11.83
CA LYS A 58 14.31 2.23 12.26
C LYS A 58 12.95 1.54 12.34
N GLY A 59 11.91 2.30 12.66
CA GLY A 59 10.54 1.81 12.73
C GLY A 59 9.99 1.40 11.36
N VAL A 60 10.47 1.97 10.26
CA VAL A 60 10.06 1.57 8.90
C VAL A 60 10.42 0.12 8.63
N LEU A 61 11.61 -0.33 9.01
CA LEU A 61 12.01 -1.73 8.86
C LEU A 61 11.11 -2.66 9.69
N VAL A 62 10.84 -2.29 10.94
CA VAL A 62 9.96 -3.07 11.83
C VAL A 62 8.54 -3.13 11.24
N ALA A 63 8.03 -2.02 10.72
CA ALA A 63 6.73 -1.97 10.06
C ALA A 63 6.68 -2.87 8.82
N MET A 64 7.71 -2.88 8.00
CA MET A 64 7.80 -3.74 6.81
C MET A 64 7.79 -5.22 7.18
N VAL A 65 8.53 -5.62 8.21
CA VAL A 65 8.54 -6.99 8.71
C VAL A 65 7.17 -7.36 9.27
N ALA A 66 6.55 -6.47 10.05
CA ALA A 66 5.22 -6.69 10.61
C ALA A 66 4.16 -6.90 9.52
N ILE A 67 4.14 -6.06 8.49
CA ILE A 67 3.23 -6.18 7.35
C ILE A 67 3.48 -7.52 6.63
N SER A 68 4.74 -7.88 6.40
CA SER A 68 5.11 -9.13 5.72
C SER A 68 4.60 -10.38 6.46
N ILE A 69 4.61 -10.35 7.78
CA ILE A 69 4.11 -11.46 8.61
C ILE A 69 2.58 -11.45 8.68
N LEU A 70 1.95 -10.28 8.79
CA LEU A 70 0.52 -10.16 9.07
C LEU A 70 -0.36 -10.23 7.82
N ILE A 71 0.18 -9.98 6.63
CA ILE A 71 -0.62 -9.88 5.41
C ILE A 71 -1.31 -11.21 5.03
N LEU A 72 -0.63 -12.32 5.16
CA LEU A 72 -1.20 -13.64 4.84
C LEU A 72 -2.31 -14.06 5.81
N PRO A 73 -2.12 -13.99 7.14
CA PRO A 73 -3.21 -14.19 8.09
C PRO A 73 -4.39 -13.25 7.86
N PHE A 74 -4.14 -12.00 7.49
CA PHE A 74 -5.19 -11.05 7.16
C PHE A 74 -6.01 -11.47 5.94
N MET A 75 -5.35 -11.93 4.87
CA MET A 75 -6.04 -12.44 3.69
C MET A 75 -6.87 -13.69 4.00
N TYR A 76 -6.38 -14.54 4.88
CA TYR A 76 -7.13 -15.70 5.36
C TYR A 76 -8.41 -15.30 6.11
N ILE A 77 -8.30 -14.35 7.02
CA ILE A 77 -9.46 -13.80 7.76
C ILE A 77 -10.46 -13.17 6.78
N LEU A 78 -9.99 -12.40 5.80
CA LEU A 78 -10.82 -11.82 4.76
C LEU A 78 -11.58 -12.89 3.97
N SER A 79 -10.92 -13.98 3.58
CA SER A 79 -11.56 -15.06 2.84
C SER A 79 -12.69 -15.73 3.62
N ILE A 80 -12.51 -15.88 4.94
CA ILE A 80 -13.54 -16.42 5.82
C ILE A 80 -14.74 -15.47 5.93
N LEU A 81 -14.47 -14.18 6.11
CA LEU A 81 -15.52 -13.16 6.25
C LEU A 81 -16.35 -12.99 4.98
N ILE A 82 -15.72 -13.06 3.82
CA ILE A 82 -16.39 -12.91 2.51
C ILE A 82 -17.01 -14.25 2.06
N LYS A 83 -16.63 -15.35 2.68
CA LYS A 83 -17.09 -16.73 2.35
C LYS A 83 -16.79 -17.18 0.91
N VAL A 84 -15.72 -16.66 0.32
CA VAL A 84 -15.26 -17.01 -1.02
C VAL A 84 -13.80 -17.47 -0.95
N ASN A 85 -13.56 -18.74 -1.21
CA ASN A 85 -12.21 -19.32 -1.13
C ASN A 85 -11.25 -18.75 -2.18
N GLU A 86 -11.77 -18.33 -3.33
CA GLU A 86 -10.98 -17.73 -4.40
C GLU A 86 -10.34 -16.41 -3.98
N VAL A 87 -10.97 -15.69 -3.05
CA VAL A 87 -10.42 -14.42 -2.50
C VAL A 87 -9.09 -14.66 -1.81
N PHE A 88 -8.94 -15.78 -1.10
CA PHE A 88 -7.66 -16.10 -0.47
C PHE A 88 -6.56 -16.34 -1.50
N ASN A 89 -6.82 -17.09 -2.55
CA ASN A 89 -5.84 -17.39 -3.59
C ASN A 89 -5.40 -16.11 -4.33
N ILE A 90 -6.35 -15.33 -4.80
CA ILE A 90 -6.09 -14.07 -5.51
C ILE A 90 -5.40 -13.08 -4.57
N GLY A 91 -5.92 -12.92 -3.36
CA GLY A 91 -5.39 -12.00 -2.38
C GLY A 91 -3.98 -12.37 -1.92
N ALA A 92 -3.67 -13.65 -1.75
CA ALA A 92 -2.33 -14.11 -1.39
C ALA A 92 -1.31 -13.81 -2.49
N ILE A 93 -1.65 -14.09 -3.75
CA ILE A 93 -0.76 -13.80 -4.89
C ILE A 93 -0.53 -12.30 -5.01
N MET A 94 -1.59 -11.49 -4.94
CA MET A 94 -1.47 -10.03 -5.01
C MET A 94 -0.68 -9.48 -3.82
N SER A 95 -0.86 -10.03 -2.64
CA SER A 95 -0.11 -9.64 -1.43
C SER A 95 1.37 -9.92 -1.56
N ILE A 96 1.75 -11.08 -2.11
CA ILE A 96 3.15 -11.42 -2.37
C ILE A 96 3.78 -10.43 -3.36
N TYR A 97 3.09 -10.10 -4.45
CA TYR A 97 3.58 -9.10 -5.41
C TYR A 97 3.75 -7.73 -4.77
N THR A 98 2.77 -7.30 -3.98
CA THR A 98 2.83 -6.02 -3.26
C THR A 98 3.99 -5.99 -2.27
N LEU A 99 4.22 -7.07 -1.52
CA LEU A 99 5.34 -7.17 -0.59
C LEU A 99 6.68 -7.09 -1.29
N VAL A 100 6.86 -7.80 -2.39
CA VAL A 100 8.09 -7.73 -3.20
C VAL A 100 8.33 -6.29 -3.67
N PHE A 101 7.31 -5.63 -4.16
CA PHE A 101 7.42 -4.24 -4.61
C PHE A 101 7.76 -3.29 -3.45
N LEU A 102 7.12 -3.44 -2.30
CA LEU A 102 7.42 -2.62 -1.11
C LEU A 102 8.85 -2.82 -0.63
N TRP A 103 9.36 -4.05 -0.63
CA TRP A 103 10.77 -4.31 -0.27
C TRP A 103 11.75 -3.71 -1.28
N ILE A 104 11.42 -3.75 -2.57
CA ILE A 104 12.22 -3.08 -3.61
C ILE A 104 12.26 -1.57 -3.36
N ILE A 105 11.13 -0.93 -3.08
CA ILE A 105 11.05 0.48 -2.75
C ILE A 105 11.91 0.80 -1.52
N TYR A 106 11.78 0.00 -0.47
CA TYR A 106 12.53 0.19 0.77
C TYR A 106 14.05 0.13 0.52
N ILE A 107 14.51 -0.85 -0.22
CA ILE A 107 15.93 -1.01 -0.58
C ILE A 107 16.42 0.17 -1.42
N LEU A 108 15.64 0.62 -2.38
CA LEU A 108 15.97 1.78 -3.21
C LEU A 108 16.14 3.05 -2.37
N TYR A 109 15.20 3.35 -1.50
CA TYR A 109 15.28 4.52 -0.63
C TYR A 109 16.41 4.41 0.39
N TYR A 110 16.71 3.21 0.84
CA TYR A 110 17.83 2.98 1.75
C TYR A 110 19.19 3.24 1.07
N ARG A 111 19.36 2.76 -0.17
CA ARG A 111 20.59 2.95 -0.93
C ARG A 111 20.75 4.36 -1.46
N LEU A 112 19.68 5.00 -1.85
CA LEU A 112 19.65 6.35 -2.44
C LEU A 112 19.20 7.41 -1.44
N LYS A 113 19.64 7.34 -0.21
CA LYS A 113 19.24 8.27 0.87
C LYS A 113 19.43 9.73 0.52
N GLU A 114 20.50 10.06 -0.20
CA GLU A 114 20.84 11.43 -0.57
C GLU A 114 20.14 11.87 -1.86
N ARG A 115 19.61 10.95 -2.63
CA ARG A 115 18.99 11.18 -3.93
C ARG A 115 17.55 10.67 -3.95
N LYS A 116 16.72 11.18 -3.07
CA LYS A 116 15.32 10.76 -2.92
C LYS A 116 14.48 10.97 -4.19
N LEU A 117 14.75 12.03 -4.95
CA LEU A 117 14.06 12.29 -6.22
C LEU A 117 14.36 11.18 -7.25
N LEU A 118 15.61 10.77 -7.35
CA LEU A 118 15.99 9.66 -8.22
C LEU A 118 15.34 8.35 -7.77
N ALA A 119 15.35 8.07 -6.47
CA ALA A 119 14.69 6.89 -5.90
C ALA A 119 13.20 6.86 -6.23
N THR A 120 12.52 7.99 -6.10
CA THR A 120 11.09 8.13 -6.46
C THR A 120 10.86 7.89 -7.94
N GLY A 121 11.69 8.47 -8.82
CA GLY A 121 11.60 8.25 -10.26
C GLY A 121 11.80 6.79 -10.65
N ILE A 122 12.78 6.11 -10.07
CA ILE A 122 13.02 4.68 -10.29
C ILE A 122 11.85 3.84 -9.75
N THR A 123 11.28 4.20 -8.63
CA THR A 123 10.08 3.54 -8.07
C THR A 123 8.91 3.59 -9.04
N PHE A 124 8.62 4.75 -9.61
CA PHE A 124 7.56 4.88 -10.62
C PHE A 124 7.89 4.09 -11.89
N LEU A 125 9.16 4.03 -12.29
CA LEU A 125 9.59 3.23 -13.43
C LEU A 125 9.34 1.73 -13.19
N PHE A 126 9.66 1.22 -11.99
CA PHE A 126 9.38 -0.15 -11.61
C PHE A 126 7.89 -0.45 -11.42
N ALA A 127 7.08 0.56 -11.12
CA ALA A 127 5.63 0.40 -11.02
C ALA A 127 4.99 0.00 -12.36
N ILE A 128 5.56 0.38 -13.49
CA ILE A 128 5.05 0.04 -14.83
C ILE A 128 5.02 -1.47 -15.05
N PRO A 129 6.17 -2.21 -15.02
CA PRO A 129 6.14 -3.66 -15.19
C PRO A 129 5.37 -4.37 -14.07
N PHE A 130 5.35 -3.82 -12.88
CA PHE A 130 4.59 -4.37 -11.77
C PHE A 130 3.07 -4.30 -12.01
N THR A 131 2.58 -3.17 -12.48
CA THR A 131 1.16 -3.00 -12.86
C THR A 131 0.77 -3.95 -13.99
N LEU A 132 1.61 -4.10 -15.00
CA LEU A 132 1.39 -5.04 -16.10
C LEU A 132 1.35 -6.50 -15.60
N LEU A 133 2.25 -6.85 -14.68
CA LEU A 133 2.30 -8.18 -14.08
C LEU A 133 1.01 -8.49 -13.29
N ILE A 134 0.54 -7.54 -12.51
CA ILE A 134 -0.73 -7.67 -11.76
C ILE A 134 -1.89 -7.87 -12.74
N ASN A 135 -1.98 -7.07 -13.78
CA ASN A 135 -3.08 -7.15 -14.76
C ASN A 135 -3.07 -8.49 -15.51
N ILE A 136 -1.90 -8.96 -15.93
CA ILE A 136 -1.76 -10.26 -16.59
C ILE A 136 -2.16 -11.39 -15.66
N THR A 137 -1.73 -11.35 -14.40
CA THR A 137 -2.06 -12.37 -13.41
C THR A 137 -3.54 -12.38 -13.09
N LEU A 138 -4.16 -11.22 -12.89
CA LEU A 138 -5.61 -11.09 -12.67
C LEU A 138 -6.40 -11.59 -13.88
N SER A 139 -5.97 -11.26 -15.09
CA SER A 139 -6.59 -11.73 -16.32
C SER A 139 -6.62 -13.26 -16.41
N LYS A 140 -5.51 -13.90 -16.04
CA LYS A 140 -5.43 -15.37 -16.00
C LYS A 140 -6.31 -15.99 -14.92
N LEU A 141 -6.41 -15.35 -13.75
CA LEU A 141 -7.18 -15.86 -12.63
C LEU A 141 -8.68 -15.68 -12.81
N ILE A 142 -9.09 -14.56 -13.39
CA ILE A 142 -10.51 -14.21 -13.59
C ILE A 142 -11.04 -14.73 -14.93
N GLY A 143 -10.13 -14.94 -15.92
CA GLY A 143 -10.50 -15.41 -17.25
C GLY A 143 -11.04 -14.33 -18.19
N GLU A 144 -10.90 -13.05 -17.80
CA GLU A 144 -11.32 -11.90 -18.61
C GLU A 144 -10.11 -11.08 -19.08
N PRO A 145 -10.17 -10.45 -20.29
CA PRO A 145 -9.12 -9.56 -20.74
C PRO A 145 -9.10 -8.29 -19.85
N VAL A 146 -7.97 -8.04 -19.20
CA VAL A 146 -7.82 -6.96 -18.22
C VAL A 146 -7.14 -5.72 -18.83
N ILE A 147 -6.54 -5.84 -20.02
CA ILE A 147 -5.88 -4.70 -20.66
C ILE A 147 -6.95 -3.78 -21.28
N ASP A 148 -7.22 -2.70 -20.59
CA ASP A 148 -8.15 -1.66 -21.02
C ASP A 148 -7.39 -0.37 -21.38
N VAL A 149 -8.09 0.56 -22.02
CA VAL A 149 -7.57 1.91 -22.34
C VAL A 149 -7.02 2.61 -21.10
N TRP A 150 -7.64 2.40 -19.95
CA TRP A 150 -7.18 2.95 -18.66
C TRP A 150 -5.80 2.43 -18.24
N ASP A 151 -5.48 1.19 -18.54
CA ASP A 151 -4.17 0.61 -18.23
C ASP A 151 -3.08 1.24 -19.08
N ILE A 152 -3.34 1.47 -20.36
CA ILE A 152 -2.42 2.17 -21.26
C ILE A 152 -2.20 3.60 -20.79
N LEU A 153 -3.27 4.30 -20.44
CA LEU A 153 -3.19 5.67 -19.90
C LEU A 153 -2.37 5.70 -18.60
N SER A 154 -2.57 4.74 -17.72
CA SER A 154 -1.81 4.62 -16.46
C SER A 154 -0.32 4.45 -16.71
N VAL A 155 0.06 3.61 -17.68
CA VAL A 155 1.46 3.40 -18.08
C VAL A 155 2.07 4.70 -18.58
N PHE A 156 1.37 5.45 -19.42
CA PHE A 156 1.84 6.75 -19.93
C PHE A 156 2.05 7.75 -18.80
N ILE A 157 1.10 7.85 -17.87
CA ILE A 157 1.19 8.77 -16.74
C ILE A 157 2.37 8.39 -15.84
N LEU A 158 2.55 7.11 -15.54
CA LEU A 158 3.67 6.62 -14.74
C LEU A 158 5.01 6.91 -15.42
N LEU A 159 5.09 6.73 -16.73
CA LEU A 159 6.31 7.02 -17.50
C LEU A 159 6.65 8.52 -17.44
N ILE A 160 5.67 9.39 -17.67
CA ILE A 160 5.86 10.85 -17.63
C ILE A 160 6.31 11.29 -16.24
N VAL A 161 5.67 10.82 -15.18
CA VAL A 161 6.01 11.15 -13.80
C VAL A 161 7.40 10.65 -13.45
N SER A 162 7.74 9.42 -13.84
CA SER A 162 9.09 8.85 -13.64
C SER A 162 10.17 9.69 -14.29
N VAL A 163 10.00 10.04 -15.57
CA VAL A 163 10.95 10.87 -16.31
C VAL A 163 11.07 12.25 -15.68
N ALA A 164 9.96 12.86 -15.25
CA ALA A 164 9.96 14.16 -14.58
C ALA A 164 10.80 14.15 -13.30
N PHE A 165 10.66 13.12 -12.45
CA PHE A 165 11.45 12.98 -11.23
C PHE A 165 12.95 12.75 -11.51
N ILE A 166 13.28 11.95 -12.50
CA ILE A 166 14.68 11.68 -12.89
C ILE A 166 15.33 12.95 -13.42
N ILE A 167 14.64 13.69 -14.30
CA ILE A 167 15.11 14.97 -14.82
C ILE A 167 15.26 16.00 -13.70
N GLY A 168 14.31 16.05 -12.78
CA GLY A 168 14.36 16.94 -11.62
C GLY A 168 15.58 16.67 -10.73
N ASP A 169 15.89 15.40 -10.48
CA ASP A 169 17.09 15.01 -9.72
C ASP A 169 18.38 15.43 -10.44
N TYR A 170 18.43 15.19 -11.75
CA TYR A 170 19.58 15.57 -12.55
C TYR A 170 19.80 17.09 -12.59
N ALA A 171 18.72 17.87 -12.77
CA ALA A 171 18.77 19.31 -12.75
C ALA A 171 19.23 19.85 -11.39
N ARG A 172 18.75 19.27 -10.31
CA ARG A 172 19.17 19.64 -8.95
C ARG A 172 20.65 19.36 -8.71
N LYS A 173 21.15 18.22 -9.20
CA LYS A 173 22.57 17.86 -9.07
C LYS A 173 23.49 18.83 -9.85
N LYS A 174 23.05 19.35 -10.99
CA LYS A 174 23.80 20.35 -11.76
C LYS A 174 23.68 21.79 -11.25
N GLY A 175 22.92 22.04 -10.20
CA GLY A 175 22.77 23.36 -9.62
C GLY A 175 21.88 24.32 -10.41
N PHE A 176 21.06 23.80 -11.33
CA PHE A 176 20.11 24.61 -12.11
C PHE A 176 18.90 25.09 -11.30
N VAL A 177 18.64 24.44 -10.17
CA VAL A 177 17.55 24.80 -9.26
C VAL A 177 18.14 25.07 -7.89
N ARG A 178 18.22 26.34 -7.51
CA ARG A 178 18.56 26.78 -6.16
C ARG A 178 17.28 26.94 -5.34
#